data_b2f57fb26b0233513215130f799d2fd1
#
_entry.id   b2f57fb26b0233513215130f799d2fd1
#
_cell.length_a   1.000
_cell.length_b   1.000
_cell.length_c   1.000
_cell.angle_alpha   90.00
_cell.angle_beta   90.00
_cell.angle_gamma   90.00
#
_symmetry.space_group_name_H-M   'P 1'
#
loop_
_entity.id
_entity.type
_entity.pdbx_description
1 polymer ?
#
loop_
_entity_poly.entity_id
_entity_poly.type
_entity_poly.pdbx_seq_one_letter_code
_entity_poly.pdbx_strand_id
1 'polypeptide(L)'
;FEFVIPEGSRDQGTLIDFPSRHSMGVTCWDTATGQQLGSSDHREAQGSIAGSRAGFSLEIAPVLLRAVVLCRSSFRGPAKISARSWSADALSRAQLSHRNTGVMIEAAIGVLAVFMLLTAFVNSSALYLAFVGGLVLNMRMASLSVGTDFYFLGMEVPIEYLIPMRQWTLCLYFANTVGLFYVLFKQELKAVKVKWPLTLLYLQSLAFLILAPVVPYESFLPPLWA
;
A
#
# COMPACT_ATOMS: atom_id res chain seq x y z
N PHE A 1 16.22 -13.24 -6.95
CA PHE A 1 17.21 -12.26 -7.41
C PHE A 1 18.50 -12.40 -6.63
N GLU A 2 19.59 -12.09 -7.30
CA GLU A 2 20.94 -12.20 -6.79
C GLU A 2 21.61 -10.82 -6.86
N PHE A 3 22.41 -10.48 -5.88
CA PHE A 3 23.20 -9.26 -5.89
C PHE A 3 24.53 -9.45 -5.17
N VAL A 4 25.51 -8.65 -5.57
CA VAL A 4 26.86 -8.64 -4.97
C VAL A 4 26.95 -7.44 -4.02
N ILE A 5 27.46 -7.67 -2.82
CA ILE A 5 27.67 -6.63 -1.83
C ILE A 5 28.88 -5.78 -2.25
N PRO A 6 28.74 -4.46 -2.45
CA PRO A 6 29.85 -3.62 -2.88
C PRO A 6 30.93 -3.49 -1.80
N GLU A 7 32.20 -3.42 -2.23
CA GLU A 7 33.39 -3.35 -1.34
C GLU A 7 33.46 -2.07 -0.47
N GLY A 8 32.79 -1.00 -0.86
CA GLY A 8 32.81 0.29 -0.15
C GLY A 8 31.99 0.35 1.14
N SER A 9 31.32 -0.74 1.50
CA SER A 9 30.40 -0.81 2.66
C SER A 9 31.13 -1.11 3.99
N ARG A 10 32.42 -0.77 4.11
CA ARG A 10 33.30 -1.22 5.22
C ARG A 10 33.05 -0.57 6.58
N ASP A 11 32.43 0.61 6.61
CA ASP A 11 32.26 1.35 7.87
C ASP A 11 30.79 1.34 8.30
N GLN A 12 30.53 0.67 9.44
CA GLN A 12 29.29 0.72 10.22
C GLN A 12 28.04 0.16 9.52
N GLY A 13 27.75 -1.13 9.72
CA GLY A 13 26.42 -1.73 9.53
C GLY A 13 25.72 -1.33 8.22
N THR A 14 26.19 -1.85 7.09
CA THR A 14 25.51 -1.61 5.81
C THR A 14 24.19 -2.35 5.78
N LEU A 15 23.14 -1.61 5.48
CA LEU A 15 21.80 -2.14 5.27
C LEU A 15 21.46 -2.15 3.79
N ILE A 16 21.01 -3.27 3.27
CA ILE A 16 20.44 -3.36 1.93
C ILE A 16 18.93 -3.27 2.04
N ASP A 17 18.37 -2.22 1.48
CA ASP A 17 16.93 -1.95 1.49
C ASP A 17 16.30 -2.44 0.17
N PHE A 18 15.22 -3.20 0.29
CA PHE A 18 14.39 -3.74 -0.80
C PHE A 18 13.03 -3.07 -0.79
N PRO A 19 12.91 -1.81 -1.27
CA PRO A 19 11.66 -1.08 -1.21
C PRO A 19 10.66 -1.64 -2.22
N SER A 20 9.64 -2.31 -1.75
CA SER A 20 8.54 -2.80 -2.59
C SER A 20 7.24 -2.93 -1.81
N ARG A 21 6.26 -2.08 -2.12
CA ARG A 21 4.91 -2.13 -1.53
C ARG A 21 4.13 -3.41 -1.84
N HIS A 22 4.58 -4.19 -2.80
CA HIS A 22 3.94 -5.44 -3.21
C HIS A 22 4.65 -6.68 -2.65
N SER A 23 5.79 -6.50 -1.99
CA SER A 23 6.51 -7.61 -1.36
C SER A 23 5.79 -8.04 -0.09
N MET A 24 5.45 -9.32 -0.03
CA MET A 24 4.76 -9.95 1.10
C MET A 24 5.74 -10.68 2.02
N GLY A 25 6.93 -10.99 1.53
CA GLY A 25 7.98 -11.62 2.30
C GLY A 25 9.26 -11.74 1.50
N VAL A 26 10.37 -11.86 2.21
CA VAL A 26 11.70 -12.07 1.64
C VAL A 26 12.48 -13.05 2.49
N THR A 27 13.27 -13.92 1.84
CA THR A 27 14.24 -14.81 2.48
C THR A 27 15.54 -14.72 1.71
N CYS A 28 16.65 -14.54 2.40
CA CYS A 28 17.96 -14.38 1.79
C CYS A 28 18.96 -15.43 2.32
N TRP A 29 19.86 -15.86 1.43
CA TRP A 29 20.93 -16.84 1.71
C TRP A 29 22.26 -16.31 1.21
N ASP A 30 23.31 -16.65 1.92
CA ASP A 30 24.68 -16.55 1.42
C ASP A 30 24.92 -17.67 0.42
N THR A 31 25.29 -17.35 -0.82
CA THR A 31 25.50 -18.37 -1.86
C THR A 31 26.76 -19.20 -1.65
N ALA A 32 27.78 -18.69 -0.93
CA ALA A 32 29.04 -19.38 -0.68
C ALA A 32 28.88 -20.50 0.35
N THR A 33 28.07 -20.24 1.39
CA THR A 33 27.87 -21.17 2.50
C THR A 33 26.56 -21.93 2.44
N GLY A 34 25.60 -21.44 1.65
CA GLY A 34 24.20 -21.91 1.64
C GLY A 34 23.43 -21.53 2.91
N GLN A 35 24.02 -20.77 3.83
CA GLN A 35 23.39 -20.39 5.08
C GLN A 35 22.29 -19.36 4.85
N GLN A 36 21.14 -19.56 5.48
CA GLN A 36 20.07 -18.56 5.51
C GLN A 36 20.48 -17.39 6.39
N LEU A 37 20.52 -16.19 5.82
CA LEU A 37 20.83 -14.93 6.51
C LEU A 37 19.64 -14.42 7.29
N GLY A 38 18.44 -14.66 6.79
CA GLY A 38 17.22 -14.29 7.46
C GLY A 38 15.98 -14.44 6.56
N SER A 39 14.82 -14.28 7.17
CA SER A 39 13.53 -14.22 6.50
C SER A 39 12.61 -13.23 7.21
N SER A 40 11.72 -12.60 6.46
CA SER A 40 10.66 -11.78 7.04
C SER A 40 9.43 -11.81 6.13
N ASP A 41 8.23 -11.84 6.76
CA ASP A 41 6.93 -11.79 6.10
C ASP A 41 6.12 -10.75 6.82
N HIS A 42 6.23 -9.66 7.07
CA HIS A 42 5.45 -8.64 7.80
C HIS A 42 4.83 -9.08 9.14
N ARG A 43 4.80 -10.38 9.46
CA ARG A 43 4.39 -10.92 10.76
C ARG A 43 5.57 -11.11 11.68
N GLU A 44 6.59 -11.75 11.13
CA GLU A 44 7.78 -12.14 11.87
C GLU A 44 9.03 -11.78 11.09
N ALA A 45 10.03 -11.32 11.79
CA ALA A 45 11.35 -11.08 11.25
C ALA A 45 12.34 -12.04 11.95
N GLN A 46 13.10 -12.79 11.16
CA GLN A 46 14.09 -13.74 11.65
C GLN A 46 15.46 -13.47 11.03
N GLY A 47 16.51 -13.57 11.85
CA GLY A 47 17.88 -13.31 11.41
C GLY A 47 18.13 -11.83 11.12
N SER A 48 18.88 -11.55 10.06
CA SER A 48 19.33 -10.19 9.69
C SER A 48 18.33 -9.43 8.81
N ILE A 49 17.12 -9.91 8.64
CA ILE A 49 16.08 -9.23 7.83
C ILE A 49 15.04 -8.61 8.74
N ALA A 50 14.73 -7.33 8.47
CA ALA A 50 13.69 -6.58 9.17
C ALA A 50 12.77 -5.84 8.18
N GLY A 51 11.58 -5.47 8.64
CA GLY A 51 10.68 -4.60 7.88
C GLY A 51 11.28 -3.20 7.70
N SER A 52 11.17 -2.63 6.50
CA SER A 52 11.69 -1.31 6.17
C SER A 52 10.74 -0.58 5.25
N ARG A 53 10.33 0.64 5.63
CA ARG A 53 9.42 1.47 4.82
C ARG A 53 8.27 0.66 4.20
N ALA A 54 8.24 0.56 2.87
CA ALA A 54 7.27 -0.23 2.12
C ALA A 54 7.79 -1.65 1.74
N GLY A 55 8.82 -2.17 2.42
CA GLY A 55 9.46 -3.43 2.06
C GLY A 55 10.30 -4.00 3.19
N PHE A 56 11.49 -4.48 2.86
CA PHE A 56 12.38 -5.15 3.81
C PHE A 56 13.80 -4.62 3.72
N SER A 57 14.57 -4.75 4.78
CA SER A 57 15.99 -4.46 4.82
C SER A 57 16.78 -5.68 5.33
N LEU A 58 17.94 -5.92 4.74
CA LEU A 58 18.90 -6.94 5.17
C LEU A 58 20.11 -6.24 5.81
N GLU A 59 20.40 -6.56 7.05
CA GLU A 59 21.62 -6.12 7.72
C GLU A 59 22.78 -7.03 7.32
N ILE A 60 23.87 -6.42 6.86
CA ILE A 60 25.03 -7.12 6.38
C ILE A 60 26.07 -7.18 7.50
N ALA A 61 26.36 -8.39 7.98
CA ALA A 61 27.46 -8.60 8.90
C ALA A 61 28.81 -8.34 8.19
N PRO A 62 29.82 -7.79 8.89
CA PRO A 62 31.14 -7.51 8.31
C PRO A 62 31.83 -8.71 7.64
N VAL A 63 31.50 -9.91 8.07
CA VAL A 63 32.04 -11.20 7.52
C VAL A 63 31.51 -11.47 6.09
N LEU A 64 30.36 -10.89 5.71
CA LEU A 64 29.72 -11.11 4.40
C LEU A 64 30.19 -10.13 3.32
N LEU A 65 31.25 -9.36 3.57
CA LEU A 65 31.85 -8.46 2.57
C LEU A 65 32.37 -9.28 1.38
N ARG A 66 31.91 -8.95 0.17
CA ARG A 66 32.09 -9.66 -1.12
C ARG A 66 31.24 -10.92 -1.29
N ALA A 67 30.35 -11.24 -0.36
CA ALA A 67 29.45 -12.35 -0.54
C ALA A 67 28.43 -12.05 -1.66
N VAL A 68 28.11 -13.09 -2.40
CA VAL A 68 26.96 -13.06 -3.31
C VAL A 68 25.74 -13.51 -2.50
N VAL A 69 24.72 -12.69 -2.46
CA VAL A 69 23.49 -12.97 -1.70
C VAL A 69 22.36 -13.29 -2.67
N LEU A 70 21.74 -14.44 -2.46
CA LEU A 70 20.56 -14.87 -3.19
C LEU A 70 19.32 -14.61 -2.34
N CYS A 71 18.36 -13.83 -2.86
CA CYS A 71 17.10 -13.58 -2.16
C CYS A 71 15.91 -14.06 -2.98
N ARG A 72 14.97 -14.72 -2.30
CA ARG A 72 13.65 -15.07 -2.80
C ARG A 72 12.62 -14.13 -2.16
N SER A 73 11.81 -13.47 -2.97
CA SER A 73 10.73 -12.63 -2.47
C SER A 73 9.41 -13.08 -3.06
N SER A 74 8.34 -13.02 -2.27
CA SER A 74 6.96 -13.22 -2.70
C SER A 74 6.28 -11.88 -2.91
N PHE A 75 5.51 -11.75 -3.99
CA PHE A 75 4.83 -10.52 -4.35
C PHE A 75 3.33 -10.75 -4.55
N ARG A 76 2.54 -9.71 -4.24
CA ARG A 76 1.13 -9.61 -4.61
C ARG A 76 0.95 -8.35 -5.45
N GLY A 77 0.94 -8.51 -6.77
CA GLY A 77 0.95 -7.43 -7.75
C GLY A 77 2.29 -7.29 -8.48
N PRO A 78 2.59 -6.13 -9.09
CA PRO A 78 3.80 -5.95 -9.88
C PRO A 78 5.09 -6.19 -9.08
N ALA A 79 5.85 -7.19 -9.48
CA ALA A 79 7.13 -7.54 -8.87
C ALA A 79 8.23 -6.59 -9.35
N LYS A 80 8.33 -5.41 -8.72
CA LYS A 80 9.42 -4.47 -8.97
C LYS A 80 10.48 -4.65 -7.88
N ILE A 81 11.64 -5.15 -8.26
CA ILE A 81 12.77 -5.38 -7.36
C ILE A 81 13.77 -4.26 -7.55
N SER A 82 14.21 -3.66 -6.46
CA SER A 82 15.38 -2.78 -6.40
C SER A 82 16.10 -3.04 -5.09
N ALA A 83 17.42 -3.01 -5.11
CA ALA A 83 18.26 -3.09 -3.92
C ALA A 83 19.05 -1.79 -3.79
N ARG A 84 19.06 -1.21 -2.61
CA ARG A 84 19.79 0.02 -2.31
C ARG A 84 20.59 -0.17 -1.04
N SER A 85 21.87 0.19 -1.08
CA SER A 85 22.71 0.20 0.11
C SER A 85 22.54 1.51 0.88
N TRP A 86 22.48 1.40 2.20
CA TRP A 86 22.33 2.51 3.13
C TRP A 86 23.24 2.29 4.34
N SER A 87 23.70 3.40 4.94
CA SER A 87 24.16 3.34 6.33
C SER A 87 22.96 3.25 7.28
N ALA A 88 23.13 2.66 8.45
CA ALA A 88 22.05 2.50 9.44
C ALA A 88 21.37 3.84 9.79
N ASP A 89 22.18 4.90 10.00
CA ASP A 89 21.68 6.24 10.30
C ASP A 89 20.92 6.88 9.13
N ALA A 90 21.37 6.66 7.90
CA ALA A 90 20.69 7.22 6.73
C ALA A 90 19.35 6.51 6.49
N LEU A 91 19.30 5.19 6.65
CA LEU A 91 18.05 4.42 6.51
C LEU A 91 17.05 4.79 7.61
N SER A 92 17.49 4.90 8.87
CA SER A 92 16.61 5.26 9.98
C SER A 92 16.01 6.65 9.79
N ARG A 93 16.80 7.64 9.35
CA ARG A 93 16.29 8.98 9.01
C ARG A 93 15.30 8.94 7.85
N ALA A 94 15.58 8.15 6.81
CA ALA A 94 14.68 8.00 5.68
C ALA A 94 13.36 7.31 6.08
N GLN A 95 13.40 6.33 6.98
CA GLN A 95 12.21 5.67 7.55
C GLN A 95 11.37 6.65 8.37
N LEU A 96 11.99 7.43 9.26
CA LEU A 96 11.31 8.46 10.05
C LEU A 96 10.66 9.53 9.16
N SER A 97 11.40 10.02 8.16
CA SER A 97 10.87 11.01 7.21
C SER A 97 9.67 10.46 6.43
N HIS A 98 9.76 9.22 5.95
CA HIS A 98 8.68 8.55 5.24
C HIS A 98 7.44 8.39 6.11
N ARG A 99 7.60 7.91 7.34
CA ARG A 99 6.53 7.77 8.33
C ARG A 99 5.88 9.11 8.68
N ASN A 100 6.69 10.13 8.97
CA ASN A 100 6.19 11.46 9.33
C ASN A 100 5.38 12.08 8.18
N THR A 101 5.85 11.95 6.94
CA THR A 101 5.12 12.45 5.77
C THR A 101 3.77 11.74 5.61
N GLY A 102 3.73 10.42 5.79
CA GLY A 102 2.48 9.65 5.76
C GLY A 102 1.49 10.13 6.82
N VAL A 103 1.94 10.23 8.07
CA VAL A 103 1.10 10.70 9.19
C VAL A 103 0.60 12.13 8.99
N MET A 104 1.42 13.03 8.46
CA MET A 104 1.01 14.41 8.18
C MET A 104 -0.10 14.47 7.11
N ILE A 105 0.02 13.69 6.04
CA ILE A 105 -1.00 13.62 4.99
C ILE A 105 -2.29 13.03 5.56
N GLU A 106 -2.22 11.93 6.31
CA GLU A 106 -3.38 11.31 6.93
C GLU A 106 -4.08 12.25 7.91
N ALA A 107 -3.32 12.97 8.74
CA ALA A 107 -3.87 13.94 9.67
C ALA A 107 -4.55 15.10 8.95
N ALA A 108 -3.95 15.64 7.90
CA ALA A 108 -4.54 16.73 7.12
C ALA A 108 -5.86 16.32 6.46
N ILE A 109 -5.89 15.14 5.83
CA ILE A 109 -7.12 14.59 5.23
C ILE A 109 -8.16 14.29 6.33
N GLY A 110 -7.74 13.77 7.48
CA GLY A 110 -8.62 13.48 8.62
C GLY A 110 -9.30 14.73 9.16
N VAL A 111 -8.54 15.81 9.37
CA VAL A 111 -9.10 17.11 9.80
C VAL A 111 -10.11 17.64 8.79
N LEU A 112 -9.78 17.57 7.49
CA LEU A 112 -10.69 17.99 6.43
C LEU A 112 -11.97 17.12 6.41
N ALA A 113 -11.84 15.82 6.58
CA ALA A 113 -12.98 14.90 6.63
C ALA A 113 -13.92 15.22 7.82
N VAL A 114 -13.35 15.48 9.01
CA VAL A 114 -14.14 15.90 10.19
C VAL A 114 -14.86 17.23 9.93
N PHE A 115 -14.17 18.23 9.36
CA PHE A 115 -14.77 19.49 9.01
C PHE A 115 -15.93 19.33 8.02
N MET A 116 -15.74 18.53 6.97
CA MET A 116 -16.77 18.24 5.97
C MET A 116 -17.94 17.44 6.58
N LEU A 117 -17.66 16.55 7.53
CA LEU A 117 -18.70 15.80 8.24
C LEU A 117 -19.58 16.73 9.09
N LEU A 118 -18.99 17.65 9.84
CA LEU A 118 -19.72 18.66 10.60
C LEU A 118 -20.57 19.53 9.66
N THR A 119 -20.00 19.93 8.53
CA THR A 119 -20.72 20.70 7.50
C THR A 119 -21.91 19.90 6.92
N ALA A 120 -21.74 18.60 6.73
CA ALA A 120 -22.81 17.70 6.28
C ALA A 120 -23.97 17.64 7.27
N PHE A 121 -23.69 17.58 8.57
CA PHE A 121 -24.71 17.58 9.61
C PHE A 121 -25.49 18.92 9.65
N VAL A 122 -24.78 20.03 9.59
CA VAL A 122 -25.41 21.37 9.62
C VAL A 122 -26.29 21.61 8.39
N ASN A 123 -25.82 21.22 7.21
CA ASN A 123 -26.52 21.49 5.94
C ASN A 123 -27.43 20.35 5.49
N SER A 124 -27.46 19.20 6.18
CA SER A 124 -28.24 18.01 5.81
C SER A 124 -28.07 17.62 4.33
N SER A 125 -26.85 17.73 3.79
CA SER A 125 -26.56 17.56 2.37
C SER A 125 -25.80 16.27 2.08
N ALA A 126 -26.37 15.43 1.23
CA ALA A 126 -25.76 14.19 0.76
C ALA A 126 -24.42 14.42 0.03
N LEU A 127 -24.22 15.59 -0.57
CA LEU A 127 -22.98 15.95 -1.25
C LEU A 127 -21.80 15.96 -0.28
N TYR A 128 -21.94 16.59 0.89
CA TYR A 128 -20.88 16.64 1.88
C TYR A 128 -20.56 15.25 2.44
N LEU A 129 -21.58 14.39 2.64
CA LEU A 129 -21.36 13.00 3.07
C LEU A 129 -20.59 12.20 2.02
N ALA A 130 -20.90 12.37 0.74
CA ALA A 130 -20.17 11.72 -0.33
C ALA A 130 -18.70 12.20 -0.40
N PHE A 131 -18.45 13.50 -0.15
CA PHE A 131 -17.08 14.03 -0.02
C PHE A 131 -16.34 13.45 1.18
N VAL A 132 -16.97 13.32 2.33
CA VAL A 132 -16.37 12.66 3.51
C VAL A 132 -15.97 11.23 3.17
N GLY A 133 -16.86 10.46 2.55
CA GLY A 133 -16.56 9.13 2.07
C GLY A 133 -15.35 9.11 1.13
N GLY A 134 -15.31 10.04 0.18
CA GLY A 134 -14.19 10.22 -0.74
C GLY A 134 -12.87 10.54 -0.04
N LEU A 135 -12.88 11.41 0.97
CA LEU A 135 -11.69 11.75 1.74
C LEU A 135 -11.14 10.56 2.53
N VAL A 136 -12.01 9.79 3.21
CA VAL A 136 -11.61 8.57 3.94
C VAL A 136 -11.04 7.53 2.99
N LEU A 137 -11.67 7.33 1.83
CA LEU A 137 -11.16 6.40 0.82
C LEU A 137 -9.86 6.89 0.19
N ASN A 138 -9.70 8.20 -0.06
CA ASN A 138 -8.43 8.77 -0.52
C ASN A 138 -7.31 8.58 0.49
N MET A 139 -7.58 8.74 1.79
CA MET A 139 -6.62 8.46 2.85
C MET A 139 -6.15 7.00 2.77
N ARG A 140 -7.09 6.05 2.61
CA ARG A 140 -6.75 4.64 2.45
C ARG A 140 -6.00 4.36 1.14
N MET A 141 -6.37 5.01 0.03
CA MET A 141 -5.65 4.91 -1.25
C MET A 141 -4.23 5.48 -1.16
N ALA A 142 -4.03 6.55 -0.41
CA ALA A 142 -2.70 7.09 -0.14
C ALA A 142 -1.83 6.07 0.62
N SER A 143 -2.35 5.45 1.69
CA SER A 143 -1.65 4.38 2.42
C SER A 143 -1.27 3.20 1.52
N LEU A 144 -2.19 2.76 0.63
CA LEU A 144 -1.92 1.73 -0.38
C LEU A 144 -0.80 2.15 -1.36
N SER A 145 -0.77 3.43 -1.76
CA SER A 145 0.20 3.94 -2.72
C SER A 145 1.60 4.07 -2.12
N VAL A 146 1.67 4.40 -0.85
CA VAL A 146 2.92 4.57 -0.08
C VAL A 146 3.44 3.23 0.45
N GLY A 147 2.58 2.21 0.58
CA GLY A 147 2.92 0.90 1.13
C GLY A 147 2.91 0.87 2.66
N THR A 148 2.10 1.73 3.27
CA THR A 148 1.85 1.76 4.72
C THR A 148 0.49 1.15 5.09
N ASP A 149 -0.13 0.44 4.18
CA ASP A 149 -1.47 -0.12 4.31
C ASP A 149 -1.60 -1.29 5.31
N PHE A 150 -0.47 -1.72 5.87
CA PHE A 150 -0.43 -2.63 7.04
C PHE A 150 -0.97 -1.97 8.31
N TYR A 151 -1.04 -0.63 8.34
CA TYR A 151 -1.66 0.14 9.41
C TYR A 151 -2.82 0.95 8.86
N PHE A 152 -3.90 1.02 9.64
CA PHE A 152 -5.03 1.88 9.34
C PHE A 152 -5.56 2.51 10.61
N LEU A 153 -5.56 3.84 10.67
CA LEU A 153 -5.94 4.61 11.86
C LEU A 153 -5.20 4.18 13.14
N GLY A 154 -3.91 3.83 13.01
CA GLY A 154 -3.07 3.38 14.12
C GLY A 154 -3.25 1.92 14.52
N MET A 155 -4.15 1.18 13.87
CA MET A 155 -4.36 -0.25 14.09
C MET A 155 -3.62 -1.07 13.04
N GLU A 156 -3.01 -2.16 13.46
CA GLU A 156 -2.37 -3.12 12.56
C GLU A 156 -3.44 -3.96 11.85
N VAL A 157 -3.32 -4.06 10.53
CA VAL A 157 -4.22 -4.87 9.70
C VAL A 157 -3.67 -6.29 9.61
N PRO A 158 -4.41 -7.32 10.07
CA PRO A 158 -3.98 -8.70 9.92
C PRO A 158 -3.75 -9.04 8.44
N ILE A 159 -2.64 -9.74 8.15
CA ILE A 159 -2.19 -10.06 6.78
C ILE A 159 -3.28 -10.77 5.95
N GLU A 160 -4.07 -11.62 6.57
CA GLU A 160 -5.19 -12.35 5.94
C GLU A 160 -6.26 -11.41 5.36
N TYR A 161 -6.49 -10.26 6.00
CA TYR A 161 -7.45 -9.25 5.55
C TYR A 161 -6.83 -8.18 4.64
N LEU A 162 -5.50 -8.13 4.53
CA LEU A 162 -4.81 -7.09 3.77
C LEU A 162 -5.24 -7.07 2.30
N ILE A 163 -5.25 -8.22 1.63
CA ILE A 163 -5.62 -8.32 0.22
C ILE A 163 -7.11 -8.03 -0.01
N PRO A 164 -8.06 -8.67 0.72
CA PRO A 164 -9.47 -8.28 0.64
C PRO A 164 -9.72 -6.81 0.92
N MET A 165 -9.06 -6.21 1.91
CA MET A 165 -9.20 -4.79 2.21
C MET A 165 -8.68 -3.90 1.08
N ARG A 166 -7.59 -4.27 0.39
CA ARG A 166 -7.12 -3.58 -0.81
C ARG A 166 -8.18 -3.60 -1.91
N GLN A 167 -8.75 -4.76 -2.18
CA GLN A 167 -9.81 -4.94 -3.19
C GLN A 167 -11.06 -4.13 -2.84
N TRP A 168 -11.54 -4.22 -1.61
CA TRP A 168 -12.69 -3.43 -1.15
C TRP A 168 -12.43 -1.92 -1.21
N THR A 169 -11.23 -1.47 -0.84
CA THR A 169 -10.87 -0.05 -0.94
C THR A 169 -11.00 0.45 -2.37
N LEU A 170 -10.49 -0.31 -3.36
CA LEU A 170 -10.59 0.04 -4.78
C LEU A 170 -12.04 0.08 -5.26
N CYS A 171 -12.85 -0.92 -4.89
CA CYS A 171 -14.28 -0.97 -5.26
C CYS A 171 -15.07 0.20 -4.65
N LEU A 172 -14.86 0.47 -3.36
CA LEU A 172 -15.54 1.55 -2.65
C LEU A 172 -15.11 2.92 -3.20
N TYR A 173 -13.83 3.08 -3.52
CA TYR A 173 -13.31 4.29 -4.14
C TYR A 173 -13.97 4.54 -5.50
N PHE A 174 -14.07 3.51 -6.35
CA PHE A 174 -14.76 3.58 -7.63
C PHE A 174 -16.26 3.91 -7.45
N ALA A 175 -16.96 3.17 -6.57
CA ALA A 175 -18.37 3.40 -6.29
C ALA A 175 -18.64 4.82 -5.75
N ASN A 176 -17.79 5.30 -4.84
CA ASN A 176 -17.90 6.66 -4.30
C ASN A 176 -17.65 7.71 -5.38
N THR A 177 -16.70 7.49 -6.29
CA THR A 177 -16.44 8.41 -7.41
C THR A 177 -17.64 8.51 -8.33
N VAL A 178 -18.27 7.37 -8.69
CA VAL A 178 -19.51 7.35 -9.47
C VAL A 178 -20.66 8.04 -8.72
N GLY A 179 -20.75 7.81 -7.40
CA GLY A 179 -21.74 8.47 -6.54
C GLY A 179 -21.56 9.98 -6.48
N LEU A 180 -20.34 10.45 -6.28
CA LEU A 180 -20.01 11.88 -6.32
C LEU A 180 -20.37 12.51 -7.66
N PHE A 181 -19.98 11.87 -8.76
CA PHE A 181 -20.33 12.32 -10.10
C PHE A 181 -21.85 12.44 -10.26
N TYR A 182 -22.61 11.42 -9.84
CA TYR A 182 -24.07 11.46 -9.89
C TYR A 182 -24.66 12.62 -9.07
N VAL A 183 -24.17 12.83 -7.85
CA VAL A 183 -24.71 13.89 -6.97
C VAL A 183 -24.39 15.28 -7.53
N LEU A 184 -23.17 15.48 -8.04
CA LEU A 184 -22.72 16.76 -8.61
C LEU A 184 -23.48 17.11 -9.88
N PHE A 185 -23.65 16.14 -10.79
CA PHE A 185 -24.25 16.37 -12.12
C PHE A 185 -25.70 15.90 -12.23
N LYS A 186 -26.41 15.77 -11.09
CA LYS A 186 -27.79 15.26 -11.04
C LYS A 186 -28.76 16.03 -11.93
N GLN A 187 -28.61 17.36 -12.03
CA GLN A 187 -29.49 18.22 -12.83
C GLN A 187 -29.20 18.02 -14.31
N GLU A 188 -27.96 18.03 -14.71
CA GLU A 188 -27.51 17.84 -16.09
C GLU A 188 -27.87 16.44 -16.61
N LEU A 189 -27.68 15.43 -15.80
CA LEU A 189 -28.04 14.05 -16.13
C LEU A 189 -29.55 13.85 -16.32
N LYS A 190 -30.38 14.61 -15.60
CA LYS A 190 -31.80 14.61 -15.85
C LYS A 190 -32.16 15.22 -17.22
N ALA A 191 -31.45 16.27 -17.62
CA ALA A 191 -31.67 16.93 -18.91
C ALA A 191 -31.29 16.04 -20.09
N VAL A 192 -30.22 15.25 -19.97
CA VAL A 192 -29.71 14.37 -21.02
C VAL A 192 -30.53 13.08 -21.16
N LYS A 193 -31.40 12.73 -20.21
CA LYS A 193 -32.24 11.52 -20.16
C LYS A 193 -31.45 10.18 -20.26
N VAL A 194 -30.12 10.21 -20.15
CA VAL A 194 -29.25 9.04 -20.27
C VAL A 194 -28.91 8.55 -18.87
N LYS A 195 -29.63 7.56 -18.37
CA LYS A 195 -29.39 7.00 -17.03
C LYS A 195 -28.67 5.64 -17.07
N TRP A 196 -28.75 4.93 -18.19
CA TRP A 196 -28.28 3.55 -18.29
C TRP A 196 -26.76 3.37 -18.04
N PRO A 197 -25.85 4.26 -18.49
CA PRO A 197 -24.43 4.07 -18.22
C PRO A 197 -24.10 4.14 -16.72
N LEU A 198 -24.73 5.10 -16.00
CA LEU A 198 -24.57 5.22 -14.55
C LEU A 198 -25.12 3.99 -13.82
N THR A 199 -26.26 3.48 -14.25
CA THR A 199 -26.84 2.25 -13.68
C THR A 199 -25.91 1.07 -13.89
N LEU A 200 -25.28 0.95 -15.07
CA LEU A 200 -24.27 -0.08 -15.35
C LEU A 200 -23.04 0.06 -14.45
N LEU A 201 -22.52 1.29 -14.28
CA LEU A 201 -21.38 1.54 -13.39
C LEU A 201 -21.69 1.20 -11.93
N TYR A 202 -22.91 1.49 -11.45
CA TYR A 202 -23.34 1.07 -10.12
C TYR A 202 -23.46 -0.46 -9.98
N LEU A 203 -24.07 -1.12 -10.95
CA LEU A 203 -24.19 -2.57 -10.96
C LEU A 203 -22.80 -3.23 -11.03
N GLN A 204 -21.91 -2.70 -11.85
CA GLN A 204 -20.51 -3.13 -11.92
C GLN A 204 -19.81 -2.95 -10.56
N SER A 205 -19.96 -1.78 -9.93
CA SER A 205 -19.38 -1.52 -8.59
C SER A 205 -19.86 -2.50 -7.54
N LEU A 206 -21.17 -2.80 -7.55
CA LEU A 206 -21.77 -3.77 -6.63
C LEU A 206 -21.28 -5.19 -6.90
N ALA A 207 -21.19 -5.58 -8.17
CA ALA A 207 -20.66 -6.88 -8.57
C ALA A 207 -19.20 -7.05 -8.10
N PHE A 208 -18.35 -6.04 -8.31
CA PHE A 208 -16.97 -6.06 -7.84
C PHE A 208 -16.87 -6.10 -6.31
N LEU A 209 -17.74 -5.38 -5.60
CA LEU A 209 -17.76 -5.40 -4.14
C LEU A 209 -18.06 -6.81 -3.58
N ILE A 210 -18.98 -7.52 -4.22
CA ILE A 210 -19.37 -8.90 -3.85
C ILE A 210 -18.25 -9.88 -4.24
N LEU A 211 -17.60 -9.70 -5.39
CA LEU A 211 -16.55 -10.57 -5.91
C LEU A 211 -15.19 -10.34 -5.24
N ALA A 212 -14.96 -9.18 -4.65
CA ALA A 212 -13.70 -8.81 -4.04
C ALA A 212 -13.10 -9.84 -3.07
N PRO A 213 -13.86 -10.48 -2.16
CA PRO A 213 -13.28 -11.46 -1.24
C PRO A 213 -13.01 -12.83 -1.87
N VAL A 214 -13.56 -13.12 -3.06
CA VAL A 214 -13.52 -14.44 -3.69
C VAL A 214 -12.52 -14.53 -4.82
N VAL A 215 -12.36 -13.43 -5.58
CA VAL A 215 -11.52 -13.39 -6.78
C VAL A 215 -10.07 -13.07 -6.40
N PRO A 216 -9.07 -13.83 -6.91
CA PRO A 216 -7.66 -13.52 -6.70
C PRO A 216 -7.30 -12.09 -7.17
N TYR A 217 -6.44 -11.41 -6.42
CA TYR A 217 -6.09 -10.01 -6.65
C TYR A 217 -5.58 -9.73 -8.07
N GLU A 218 -4.76 -10.64 -8.62
CA GLU A 218 -4.19 -10.53 -9.97
C GLU A 218 -5.25 -10.58 -11.07
N SER A 219 -6.32 -11.35 -10.86
CA SER A 219 -7.45 -11.47 -11.81
C SER A 219 -8.48 -10.37 -11.61
N PHE A 220 -8.51 -9.75 -10.44
CA PHE A 220 -9.45 -8.71 -10.07
C PHE A 220 -9.09 -7.33 -10.66
N LEU A 221 -7.79 -7.01 -10.72
CA LEU A 221 -7.33 -5.68 -11.14
C LEU A 221 -7.62 -5.34 -12.62
N PRO A 222 -7.36 -6.22 -13.62
CA PRO A 222 -7.56 -5.85 -15.03
C PRO A 222 -8.99 -5.40 -15.35
N PRO A 223 -10.07 -6.12 -14.96
CA PRO A 223 -11.42 -5.68 -15.25
C PRO A 223 -11.89 -4.47 -14.44
N LEU A 224 -11.21 -4.12 -13.34
CA LEU A 224 -11.51 -2.91 -12.58
C LEU A 224 -10.99 -1.65 -13.28
N TRP A 225 -9.91 -1.78 -14.08
CA TRP A 225 -9.28 -0.67 -14.80
C TRP A 225 -9.70 -0.57 -16.27
N ALA A 226 -10.46 -1.54 -16.77
CA ALA A 226 -11.01 -1.55 -18.12
C ALA A 226 -12.26 -0.68 -18.24
#